data_e08b328920a4086722f77fc39fce0159
#
_entry.id   e08b328920a4086722f77fc39fce0159
#
_cell.length_a   1.000
_cell.length_b   1.000
_cell.length_c   1.000
_cell.angle_alpha   90.00
_cell.angle_beta   90.00
_cell.angle_gamma   90.00
#
_symmetry.space_group_name_H-M   'P 1'
#
loop_
_entity.id
_entity.type
_entity.pdbx_description
1 polymer ?
#
loop_
_entity_poly.entity_id
_entity_poly.type
_entity_poly.pdbx_seq_one_letter_code
_entity_poly.pdbx_strand_id
1 'polypeptide(L)'
;MATFFNQATLSYNGNTIASNITTGEIVEVLSAQKTAVFPIYEQNGDVTYAISIVNAGTTPYTNLTLTDNLGEYTFGTGTVVPFDYKTGSIRYFVNGVLQATPTVTSESPLTVTGISVPANSNAIVIYEATANEFAPPASGSTITNEAVINGAGLTNPITVTETVDVNEAPDLSITKSLSPTVVNENGQITYTLTILNSGNTPILATDNVVVSDTFDPVLSGVTVTLNGTTLAAGDYTYDEATGEFTTTAGVVTVPAATYTQNPTTGQWATNPGTAIITITGTI
;
A
#
# COMPACT_ATOMS: atom_id res chain seq x y z
N MET A 1 -32.15 11.70 -4.84
CA MET A 1 -33.55 11.57 -5.29
C MET A 1 -33.67 12.25 -6.63
N ALA A 2 -34.13 11.55 -7.65
CA ALA A 2 -34.39 12.10 -8.98
C ALA A 2 -35.88 12.39 -9.11
N THR A 3 -36.23 13.56 -9.67
CA THR A 3 -37.61 13.96 -9.90
C THR A 3 -37.99 13.68 -11.34
N PHE A 4 -39.15 13.09 -11.60
CA PHE A 4 -39.69 12.91 -12.94
C PHE A 4 -41.01 13.64 -13.11
N PHE A 5 -41.31 14.03 -14.36
CA PHE A 5 -42.50 14.79 -14.73
C PHE A 5 -43.26 14.00 -15.81
N ASN A 6 -44.61 14.02 -15.76
CA ASN A 6 -45.44 13.42 -16.77
C ASN A 6 -46.60 14.36 -17.12
N GLN A 7 -46.90 14.48 -18.41
CA GLN A 7 -48.00 15.29 -18.94
C GLN A 7 -48.66 14.55 -20.10
N ALA A 8 -49.96 14.47 -20.13
CA ALA A 8 -50.71 13.88 -21.20
C ALA A 8 -51.22 14.99 -22.16
N THR A 9 -51.47 14.62 -23.41
CA THR A 9 -52.11 15.49 -24.41
C THR A 9 -53.36 14.82 -24.97
N LEU A 10 -54.40 15.63 -25.16
CA LEU A 10 -55.64 15.28 -25.87
C LEU A 10 -55.68 16.00 -27.19
N SER A 11 -55.81 15.29 -28.30
CA SER A 11 -55.99 15.87 -29.64
C SER A 11 -57.38 15.57 -30.17
N TYR A 12 -58.12 16.61 -30.58
CA TYR A 12 -59.45 16.50 -31.18
C TYR A 12 -59.67 17.58 -32.25
N ASN A 13 -60.08 17.19 -33.44
CA ASN A 13 -60.33 18.11 -34.57
C ASN A 13 -59.19 19.10 -34.87
N GLY A 14 -57.93 18.63 -34.81
CA GLY A 14 -56.76 19.45 -35.05
C GLY A 14 -56.32 20.35 -33.89
N ASN A 15 -57.04 20.35 -32.76
CA ASN A 15 -56.65 21.04 -31.52
C ASN A 15 -55.98 20.05 -30.57
N THR A 16 -54.94 20.53 -29.87
CA THR A 16 -54.25 19.75 -28.84
C THR A 16 -54.34 20.50 -27.50
N ILE A 17 -54.80 19.80 -26.47
CA ILE A 17 -54.89 20.30 -25.08
C ILE A 17 -53.97 19.45 -24.23
N ALA A 18 -53.15 20.13 -23.44
CA ALA A 18 -52.26 19.45 -22.46
C ALA A 18 -52.95 19.35 -21.10
N SER A 19 -52.70 18.25 -20.39
CA SER A 19 -53.08 18.10 -18.97
C SER A 19 -52.19 18.97 -18.07
N ASN A 20 -52.48 18.97 -16.80
CA ASN A 20 -51.51 19.38 -15.79
C ASN A 20 -50.28 18.45 -15.83
N ILE A 21 -49.14 19.00 -15.40
CA ILE A 21 -47.93 18.21 -15.16
C ILE A 21 -48.05 17.51 -13.79
N THR A 22 -47.81 16.23 -13.73
CA THR A 22 -47.64 15.48 -12.48
C THR A 22 -46.16 15.29 -12.21
N THR A 23 -45.79 15.38 -10.93
CA THR A 23 -44.40 15.24 -10.46
C THR A 23 -44.30 14.01 -9.55
N GLY A 24 -43.29 13.19 -9.76
CA GLY A 24 -42.94 12.07 -8.88
C GLY A 24 -41.48 12.10 -8.50
N GLU A 25 -41.12 11.40 -7.43
CA GLU A 25 -39.74 11.27 -6.97
C GLU A 25 -39.32 9.78 -7.02
N ILE A 26 -38.07 9.55 -7.45
CA ILE A 26 -37.43 8.26 -7.39
C ILE A 26 -36.55 8.24 -6.13
N VAL A 27 -36.85 7.36 -5.20
CA VAL A 27 -36.06 7.14 -3.99
C VAL A 27 -34.99 6.07 -4.30
N GLU A 28 -33.73 6.43 -4.09
CA GLU A 28 -32.62 5.47 -4.17
C GLU A 28 -32.64 4.61 -2.91
N VAL A 29 -32.73 3.29 -3.12
CA VAL A 29 -32.83 2.28 -2.05
C VAL A 29 -31.62 1.35 -2.01
N LEU A 30 -30.73 1.43 -3.01
CA LEU A 30 -29.45 0.75 -3.01
C LEU A 30 -28.37 1.71 -2.50
N SER A 31 -27.57 1.26 -1.56
CA SER A 31 -26.39 1.97 -1.06
C SER A 31 -25.21 1.04 -1.00
N ALA A 32 -24.00 1.60 -1.03
CA ALA A 32 -22.79 0.81 -0.90
C ALA A 32 -21.74 1.53 -0.06
N GLN A 33 -20.79 0.76 0.45
CA GLN A 33 -19.60 1.23 1.15
C GLN A 33 -18.43 0.33 0.77
N LYS A 34 -17.25 0.93 0.58
CA LYS A 34 -15.98 0.24 0.40
C LYS A 34 -15.14 0.43 1.66
N THR A 35 -14.46 -0.61 2.10
CA THR A 35 -13.55 -0.58 3.25
C THR A 35 -12.35 -1.47 2.98
N ALA A 36 -11.19 -1.12 3.50
CA ALA A 36 -10.05 -2.00 3.62
C ALA A 36 -10.12 -2.70 5.00
N VAL A 37 -9.85 -4.01 5.05
CA VAL A 37 -9.82 -4.76 6.32
C VAL A 37 -8.67 -4.24 7.18
N PHE A 38 -7.54 -3.94 6.55
CA PHE A 38 -6.40 -3.23 7.12
C PHE A 38 -6.07 -2.08 6.18
N PRO A 39 -6.26 -0.81 6.60
CA PRO A 39 -6.09 0.34 5.73
C PRO A 39 -4.61 0.76 5.58
N ILE A 40 -3.72 -0.21 5.44
CA ILE A 40 -2.27 -0.04 5.30
C ILE A 40 -1.79 -0.90 4.13
N TYR A 41 -0.89 -0.36 3.31
CA TYR A 41 -0.21 -1.11 2.25
C TYR A 41 1.32 -1.02 2.41
N GLU A 42 2.00 -2.04 1.92
CA GLU A 42 3.44 -2.06 1.68
C GLU A 42 3.71 -2.63 0.29
N GLN A 43 4.83 -2.29 -0.31
CA GLN A 43 5.16 -2.78 -1.64
C GLN A 43 5.26 -4.31 -1.66
N ASN A 44 4.61 -4.95 -2.63
CA ASN A 44 4.41 -6.40 -2.75
C ASN A 44 3.52 -7.03 -1.65
N GLY A 45 2.92 -6.23 -0.77
CA GLY A 45 1.96 -6.67 0.23
C GLY A 45 0.51 -6.65 -0.30
N ASP A 46 -0.35 -7.46 0.30
CA ASP A 46 -1.76 -7.57 -0.07
C ASP A 46 -2.64 -6.67 0.79
N VAL A 47 -3.58 -5.97 0.16
CA VAL A 47 -4.68 -5.26 0.81
C VAL A 47 -5.99 -5.98 0.51
N THR A 48 -6.75 -6.30 1.55
CA THR A 48 -8.08 -6.90 1.41
C THR A 48 -9.15 -5.82 1.45
N TYR A 49 -9.91 -5.68 0.37
CA TYR A 49 -11.06 -4.79 0.27
C TYR A 49 -12.37 -5.53 0.44
N ALA A 50 -13.33 -4.89 1.11
CA ALA A 50 -14.70 -5.35 1.23
C ALA A 50 -15.65 -4.25 0.74
N ILE A 51 -16.54 -4.61 -0.21
CA ILE A 51 -17.58 -3.72 -0.73
C ILE A 51 -18.92 -4.28 -0.27
N SER A 52 -19.55 -3.57 0.67
CA SER A 52 -20.88 -3.87 1.19
C SER A 52 -21.92 -3.13 0.36
N ILE A 53 -22.95 -3.84 -0.11
CA ILE A 53 -24.07 -3.30 -0.91
C ILE A 53 -25.35 -3.64 -0.16
N VAL A 54 -26.16 -2.63 0.16
CA VAL A 54 -27.42 -2.79 0.90
C VAL A 54 -28.58 -2.37 0.03
N ASN A 55 -29.56 -3.26 -0.11
CA ASN A 55 -30.84 -2.99 -0.78
C ASN A 55 -31.96 -2.89 0.26
N ALA A 56 -32.36 -1.66 0.58
CA ALA A 56 -33.48 -1.36 1.49
C ALA A 56 -34.84 -1.39 0.76
N GLY A 57 -34.86 -1.64 -0.56
CA GLY A 57 -36.07 -1.70 -1.37
C GLY A 57 -36.71 -3.08 -1.40
N THR A 58 -37.93 -3.13 -1.92
CA THR A 58 -38.72 -4.36 -2.04
C THR A 58 -38.52 -5.10 -3.35
N THR A 59 -37.69 -4.57 -4.25
CA THR A 59 -37.35 -5.17 -5.56
C THR A 59 -35.89 -5.59 -5.57
N PRO A 60 -35.53 -6.80 -6.03
CA PRO A 60 -34.15 -7.22 -6.12
C PRO A 60 -33.40 -6.48 -7.23
N TYR A 61 -32.10 -6.23 -7.04
CA TYR A 61 -31.18 -5.85 -8.09
C TYR A 61 -30.43 -7.10 -8.56
N THR A 62 -30.35 -7.29 -9.87
CA THR A 62 -29.70 -8.44 -10.51
C THR A 62 -28.72 -8.00 -11.57
N ASN A 63 -27.66 -8.81 -11.77
CA ASN A 63 -26.63 -8.54 -12.77
C ASN A 63 -25.96 -7.16 -12.63
N LEU A 64 -25.75 -6.71 -11.39
CA LEU A 64 -24.93 -5.53 -11.14
C LEU A 64 -23.48 -5.80 -11.56
N THR A 65 -22.84 -4.76 -12.05
CA THR A 65 -21.40 -4.72 -12.37
C THR A 65 -20.70 -3.84 -11.36
N LEU A 66 -19.62 -4.35 -10.81
CA LEU A 66 -18.67 -3.62 -10.01
C LEU A 66 -17.42 -3.37 -10.85
N THR A 67 -17.00 -2.11 -10.99
CA THR A 67 -15.74 -1.73 -11.62
C THR A 67 -14.89 -0.98 -10.61
N ASP A 68 -13.69 -1.47 -10.37
CA ASP A 68 -12.75 -0.94 -9.38
C ASP A 68 -11.47 -0.48 -10.10
N ASN A 69 -11.04 0.75 -9.86
CA ASN A 69 -9.89 1.33 -10.54
C ASN A 69 -8.53 0.89 -9.97
N LEU A 70 -8.53 0.10 -8.88
CA LEU A 70 -7.33 -0.41 -8.21
C LEU A 70 -6.36 0.71 -7.78
N GLY A 71 -6.93 1.86 -7.38
CA GLY A 71 -6.17 3.01 -6.93
C GLY A 71 -5.49 3.81 -8.04
N GLU A 72 -5.94 3.66 -9.30
CA GLU A 72 -5.41 4.41 -10.45
C GLU A 72 -5.24 5.89 -10.12
N TYR A 73 -4.07 6.46 -10.45
CA TYR A 73 -3.78 7.87 -10.26
C TYR A 73 -3.07 8.49 -11.47
N THR A 74 -3.18 9.82 -11.60
CA THR A 74 -2.56 10.56 -12.72
C THR A 74 -1.04 10.58 -12.59
N PHE A 75 -0.36 10.21 -13.68
CA PHE A 75 1.07 10.32 -13.83
C PHE A 75 1.43 10.91 -15.20
N GLY A 76 2.09 12.07 -15.21
CA GLY A 76 2.39 12.78 -16.46
C GLY A 76 1.13 13.12 -17.24
N THR A 77 1.01 12.62 -18.47
CA THR A 77 -0.18 12.77 -19.33
C THR A 77 -1.08 11.53 -19.33
N GLY A 78 -0.76 10.51 -18.55
CA GLY A 78 -1.48 9.24 -18.45
C GLY A 78 -1.85 8.90 -16.99
N THR A 79 -2.07 7.63 -16.76
CA THR A 79 -2.36 7.07 -15.42
C THR A 79 -1.48 5.86 -15.17
N VAL A 80 -1.28 5.55 -13.89
CA VAL A 80 -0.68 4.30 -13.42
C VAL A 80 -1.57 3.67 -12.35
N VAL A 81 -1.53 2.35 -12.25
CA VAL A 81 -2.35 1.56 -11.33
C VAL A 81 -1.45 0.94 -10.27
N PRO A 82 -1.55 1.36 -9.00
CA PRO A 82 -0.65 0.93 -7.92
C PRO A 82 -0.99 -0.44 -7.32
N PHE A 83 -2.16 -1.00 -7.62
CA PHE A 83 -2.57 -2.33 -7.17
C PHE A 83 -2.83 -3.27 -8.33
N ASP A 84 -2.37 -4.52 -8.21
CA ASP A 84 -2.75 -5.63 -9.07
C ASP A 84 -3.83 -6.47 -8.38
N TYR A 85 -4.91 -6.78 -9.07
CA TYR A 85 -5.91 -7.71 -8.56
C TYR A 85 -5.30 -9.10 -8.37
N LYS A 86 -5.45 -9.67 -7.17
CA LYS A 86 -5.01 -11.04 -6.89
C LYS A 86 -6.03 -12.04 -7.44
N THR A 87 -5.72 -12.65 -8.56
CA THR A 87 -6.60 -13.56 -9.29
C THR A 87 -7.16 -14.67 -8.40
N GLY A 88 -8.49 -14.85 -8.43
CA GLY A 88 -9.19 -15.88 -7.66
C GLY A 88 -9.44 -15.54 -6.19
N SER A 89 -9.10 -14.33 -5.73
CA SER A 89 -9.32 -13.88 -4.35
C SER A 89 -10.78 -13.50 -4.06
N ILE A 90 -11.62 -13.23 -5.09
CA ILE A 90 -13.00 -12.80 -4.89
C ILE A 90 -13.81 -13.81 -4.09
N ARG A 91 -14.50 -13.28 -3.06
CA ARG A 91 -15.54 -13.96 -2.30
C ARG A 91 -16.79 -13.10 -2.31
N TYR A 92 -17.94 -13.73 -2.52
CA TYR A 92 -19.23 -13.07 -2.62
C TYR A 92 -20.22 -13.67 -1.64
N PHE A 93 -20.83 -12.81 -0.83
CA PHE A 93 -21.79 -13.22 0.20
C PHE A 93 -23.11 -12.48 0.00
N VAL A 94 -24.22 -13.15 0.27
CA VAL A 94 -25.56 -12.55 0.39
C VAL A 94 -26.12 -12.90 1.76
N ASN A 95 -26.50 -11.90 2.54
CA ASN A 95 -26.97 -12.08 3.93
C ASN A 95 -26.04 -12.96 4.78
N GLY A 96 -24.71 -12.80 4.61
CA GLY A 96 -23.70 -13.58 5.33
C GLY A 96 -23.46 -14.99 4.78
N VAL A 97 -24.19 -15.44 3.76
CA VAL A 97 -24.02 -16.77 3.15
C VAL A 97 -23.16 -16.67 1.90
N LEU A 98 -22.07 -17.45 1.85
CA LEU A 98 -21.18 -17.53 0.70
C LEU A 98 -21.96 -18.02 -0.53
N GLN A 99 -21.79 -17.33 -1.63
CA GLN A 99 -22.39 -17.61 -2.93
C GLN A 99 -21.35 -18.11 -3.93
N ALA A 100 -21.80 -18.54 -5.11
CA ALA A 100 -20.91 -18.78 -6.25
C ALA A 100 -20.14 -17.50 -6.59
N THR A 101 -18.86 -17.64 -6.93
CA THR A 101 -18.00 -16.51 -7.31
C THR A 101 -18.55 -15.83 -8.56
N PRO A 102 -18.78 -14.50 -8.53
CA PRO A 102 -19.21 -13.75 -9.70
C PRO A 102 -18.11 -13.73 -10.76
N THR A 103 -18.45 -13.38 -11.99
CA THR A 103 -17.52 -13.43 -13.13
C THR A 103 -16.61 -12.19 -13.15
N VAL A 104 -15.30 -12.41 -13.14
CA VAL A 104 -14.32 -11.38 -13.46
C VAL A 104 -14.16 -11.27 -14.96
N THR A 105 -14.45 -10.11 -15.53
CA THR A 105 -14.36 -9.84 -16.97
C THR A 105 -13.15 -9.00 -17.35
N SER A 106 -12.55 -8.31 -16.38
CA SER A 106 -11.29 -7.56 -16.50
C SER A 106 -10.57 -7.57 -15.14
N GLU A 107 -9.26 -7.62 -15.15
CA GLU A 107 -8.41 -7.54 -13.94
C GLU A 107 -7.84 -6.13 -13.71
N SER A 108 -7.77 -5.28 -14.75
CA SER A 108 -7.35 -3.88 -14.64
C SER A 108 -8.06 -3.01 -15.70
N PRO A 109 -8.99 -2.13 -15.32
CA PRO A 109 -9.63 -2.06 -14.01
C PRO A 109 -10.32 -3.38 -13.65
N LEU A 110 -10.38 -3.72 -12.36
CA LEU A 110 -11.08 -4.92 -11.93
C LEU A 110 -12.58 -4.79 -12.22
N THR A 111 -13.12 -5.64 -13.09
CA THR A 111 -14.53 -5.63 -13.43
C THR A 111 -15.18 -6.97 -13.10
N VAL A 112 -16.17 -6.92 -12.22
CA VAL A 112 -16.91 -8.08 -11.70
C VAL A 112 -18.37 -7.96 -12.08
N THR A 113 -18.93 -9.00 -12.72
CA THR A 113 -20.31 -9.01 -13.20
C THR A 113 -21.12 -10.15 -12.57
N GLY A 114 -22.46 -10.03 -12.60
CA GLY A 114 -23.37 -11.05 -12.06
C GLY A 114 -23.65 -10.90 -10.58
N ILE A 115 -23.38 -9.73 -9.98
CA ILE A 115 -23.70 -9.44 -8.57
C ILE A 115 -25.21 -9.22 -8.46
N SER A 116 -25.84 -9.84 -7.47
CA SER A 116 -27.29 -9.73 -7.22
C SER A 116 -27.55 -9.44 -5.74
N VAL A 117 -28.41 -8.46 -5.46
CA VAL A 117 -28.79 -8.07 -4.09
C VAL A 117 -30.30 -8.22 -3.95
N PRO A 118 -30.80 -9.26 -3.24
CA PRO A 118 -32.24 -9.46 -3.06
C PRO A 118 -32.91 -8.26 -2.38
N ALA A 119 -34.24 -8.21 -2.42
CA ALA A 119 -35.02 -7.22 -1.71
C ALA A 119 -34.78 -7.29 -0.20
N ASN A 120 -34.72 -6.15 0.48
CA ASN A 120 -34.49 -6.03 1.94
C ASN A 120 -33.29 -6.85 2.42
N SER A 121 -32.15 -6.75 1.73
CA SER A 121 -31.02 -7.65 1.86
C SER A 121 -29.69 -6.91 1.68
N ASN A 122 -28.59 -7.61 1.97
CA ASN A 122 -27.25 -7.10 1.70
C ASN A 122 -26.42 -8.11 0.90
N ALA A 123 -25.43 -7.61 0.21
CA ALA A 123 -24.37 -8.37 -0.43
C ALA A 123 -23.01 -7.81 -0.04
N ILE A 124 -22.00 -8.67 0.02
CA ILE A 124 -20.61 -8.27 0.25
C ILE A 124 -19.74 -8.94 -0.79
N VAL A 125 -18.92 -8.15 -1.46
CA VAL A 125 -17.84 -8.61 -2.35
C VAL A 125 -16.52 -8.32 -1.64
N ILE A 126 -15.71 -9.35 -1.43
CA ILE A 126 -14.37 -9.25 -0.86
C ILE A 126 -13.37 -9.67 -1.92
N TYR A 127 -12.26 -8.95 -2.05
CA TYR A 127 -11.15 -9.30 -2.92
C TYR A 127 -9.82 -8.80 -2.34
N GLU A 128 -8.72 -9.37 -2.81
CA GLU A 128 -7.37 -8.95 -2.47
C GLU A 128 -6.72 -8.26 -3.68
N ALA A 129 -5.90 -7.25 -3.38
CA ALA A 129 -5.08 -6.54 -4.34
C ALA A 129 -3.66 -6.38 -3.78
N THR A 130 -2.64 -6.65 -4.61
CA THR A 130 -1.24 -6.58 -4.24
C THR A 130 -0.67 -5.24 -4.68
N ALA A 131 -0.01 -4.51 -3.77
CA ALA A 131 0.68 -3.26 -4.11
C ALA A 131 1.91 -3.54 -4.98
N ASN A 132 2.00 -2.87 -6.12
CA ASN A 132 3.06 -3.07 -7.11
C ASN A 132 4.08 -1.91 -7.13
N GLU A 133 4.96 -1.87 -8.13
CA GLU A 133 6.02 -0.86 -8.30
C GLU A 133 5.51 0.58 -8.53
N PHE A 134 4.20 0.76 -8.75
CA PHE A 134 3.58 2.09 -8.88
C PHE A 134 2.99 2.58 -7.55
N ALA A 135 2.94 1.75 -6.51
CA ALA A 135 2.49 2.16 -5.18
C ALA A 135 3.52 3.10 -4.52
N PRO A 136 3.14 4.33 -4.13
CA PRO A 136 4.06 5.30 -3.54
C PRO A 136 4.62 4.82 -2.20
N PRO A 137 5.95 4.64 -2.03
CA PRO A 137 6.52 4.07 -0.81
C PRO A 137 6.95 5.09 0.24
N ALA A 138 6.91 6.39 -0.05
CA ALA A 138 7.37 7.43 0.87
C ALA A 138 6.45 7.57 2.10
N SER A 139 7.00 7.91 3.26
CA SER A 139 6.23 8.20 4.47
C SER A 139 5.13 9.23 4.21
N GLY A 140 3.93 8.98 4.75
CA GLY A 140 2.73 9.79 4.56
C GLY A 140 2.04 9.61 3.21
N SER A 141 2.50 8.69 2.36
CA SER A 141 1.82 8.39 1.09
C SER A 141 0.52 7.64 1.33
N THR A 142 -0.46 7.91 0.45
CA THR A 142 -1.77 7.27 0.48
C THR A 142 -2.19 6.82 -0.90
N ILE A 143 -3.05 5.81 -0.98
CA ILE A 143 -3.71 5.38 -2.21
C ILE A 143 -5.21 5.38 -1.97
N THR A 144 -5.95 6.16 -2.78
CA THR A 144 -7.42 6.14 -2.79
C THR A 144 -7.89 5.21 -3.88
N ASN A 145 -8.59 4.16 -3.50
CA ASN A 145 -9.13 3.16 -4.40
C ASN A 145 -10.64 3.35 -4.56
N GLU A 146 -11.09 3.61 -5.80
CA GLU A 146 -12.48 3.87 -6.16
C GLU A 146 -13.13 2.65 -6.82
N ALA A 147 -14.35 2.38 -6.41
CA ALA A 147 -15.20 1.39 -7.05
C ALA A 147 -16.55 1.97 -7.46
N VAL A 148 -17.04 1.59 -8.64
CA VAL A 148 -18.31 2.01 -9.19
C VAL A 148 -19.22 0.80 -9.36
N ILE A 149 -20.43 0.87 -8.80
CA ILE A 149 -21.48 -0.14 -8.97
C ILE A 149 -22.49 0.41 -9.95
N ASN A 150 -22.75 -0.35 -11.02
CA ASN A 150 -23.70 0.00 -12.07
C ASN A 150 -24.61 -1.19 -12.41
N GLY A 151 -25.76 -0.93 -13.03
CA GLY A 151 -26.67 -1.98 -13.50
C GLY A 151 -28.10 -1.52 -13.70
N ALA A 152 -28.91 -2.41 -14.21
CA ALA A 152 -30.32 -2.13 -14.45
C ALA A 152 -31.07 -1.84 -13.15
N GLY A 153 -31.91 -0.82 -13.17
CA GLY A 153 -32.68 -0.37 -12.00
C GLY A 153 -32.01 0.70 -11.15
N LEU A 154 -30.74 1.03 -11.42
CA LEU A 154 -30.08 2.19 -10.83
C LEU A 154 -30.35 3.43 -11.68
N THR A 155 -30.73 4.54 -11.03
CA THR A 155 -30.88 5.84 -11.70
C THR A 155 -29.51 6.44 -12.02
N ASN A 156 -28.54 6.27 -11.09
CA ASN A 156 -27.15 6.68 -11.21
C ASN A 156 -26.23 5.55 -10.72
N PRO A 157 -25.01 5.44 -11.25
CA PRO A 157 -24.00 4.58 -10.66
C PRO A 157 -23.70 4.98 -9.21
N ILE A 158 -23.36 4.01 -8.38
CA ILE A 158 -22.93 4.25 -6.99
C ILE A 158 -21.42 4.19 -6.94
N THR A 159 -20.79 5.31 -6.61
CA THR A 159 -19.34 5.41 -6.44
C THR A 159 -19.00 5.33 -4.95
N VAL A 160 -18.02 4.50 -4.61
CA VAL A 160 -17.49 4.32 -3.25
C VAL A 160 -15.97 4.31 -3.29
N THR A 161 -15.35 4.88 -2.28
CA THR A 161 -13.90 5.03 -2.18
C THR A 161 -13.40 4.52 -0.83
N GLU A 162 -12.17 4.04 -0.82
CA GLU A 162 -11.40 3.74 0.38
C GLU A 162 -9.97 4.21 0.20
N THR A 163 -9.40 4.81 1.24
CA THR A 163 -8.01 5.26 1.25
C THR A 163 -7.21 4.39 2.20
N VAL A 164 -6.05 3.94 1.74
CA VAL A 164 -5.09 3.17 2.53
C VAL A 164 -3.77 3.96 2.62
N ASP A 165 -3.13 3.88 3.79
CA ASP A 165 -1.87 4.56 4.07
C ASP A 165 -0.68 3.62 3.82
N VAL A 166 0.49 4.17 3.48
CA VAL A 166 1.72 3.39 3.42
C VAL A 166 2.11 2.87 4.81
N ASN A 167 2.60 1.64 4.90
CA ASN A 167 3.20 1.12 6.12
C ASN A 167 4.47 1.93 6.46
N GLU A 168 4.54 2.49 7.67
CA GLU A 168 5.69 3.26 8.14
C GLU A 168 6.58 2.37 9.01
N ALA A 169 7.69 1.91 8.44
CA ALA A 169 8.65 1.06 9.12
C ALA A 169 10.06 1.21 8.53
N PRO A 170 11.12 1.02 9.33
CA PRO A 170 12.46 0.79 8.80
C PRO A 170 12.55 -0.63 8.21
N ASP A 171 13.36 -0.79 7.17
CA ASP A 171 13.72 -2.08 6.58
C ASP A 171 15.25 -2.18 6.52
N LEU A 172 15.84 -2.87 7.50
CA LEU A 172 17.26 -2.89 7.74
C LEU A 172 17.94 -4.13 7.19
N SER A 173 19.10 -3.91 6.57
CA SER A 173 20.06 -4.95 6.25
C SER A 173 21.46 -4.55 6.65
N ILE A 174 22.34 -5.52 6.95
CA ILE A 174 23.75 -5.29 7.28
C ILE A 174 24.63 -6.22 6.46
N THR A 175 25.73 -5.66 5.95
CA THR A 175 26.79 -6.44 5.27
C THR A 175 28.13 -6.13 5.90
N LYS A 176 29.04 -7.10 5.87
CA LYS A 176 30.40 -6.98 6.40
C LYS A 176 31.41 -7.25 5.28
N SER A 177 32.43 -6.41 5.19
CA SER A 177 33.56 -6.59 4.29
C SER A 177 34.87 -6.34 5.03
N LEU A 178 35.98 -6.72 4.41
CA LEU A 178 37.30 -6.76 5.01
C LEU A 178 38.34 -6.30 3.97
N SER A 179 39.26 -5.44 4.37
CA SER A 179 40.39 -5.00 3.54
C SER A 179 41.66 -4.70 4.39
N PRO A 180 42.84 -5.19 3.97
CA PRO A 180 43.10 -6.13 2.89
C PRO A 180 42.63 -7.55 3.27
N THR A 181 42.37 -8.41 2.26
CA THR A 181 41.97 -9.82 2.49
C THR A 181 43.18 -10.73 2.80
N VAL A 182 44.39 -10.25 2.57
CA VAL A 182 45.66 -10.91 2.93
C VAL A 182 46.51 -9.88 3.69
N VAL A 183 46.94 -10.25 4.89
CA VAL A 183 47.71 -9.39 5.78
C VAL A 183 48.84 -10.21 6.38
N ASN A 184 50.00 -9.54 6.65
CA ASN A 184 51.11 -10.15 7.39
C ASN A 184 50.83 -10.11 8.89
N GLU A 185 51.57 -10.90 9.67
CA GLU A 185 51.61 -10.77 11.14
C GLU A 185 51.92 -9.31 11.52
N ASN A 186 51.21 -8.76 12.48
CA ASN A 186 51.20 -7.34 12.86
C ASN A 186 50.72 -6.38 11.73
N GLY A 187 50.02 -6.87 10.72
CA GLY A 187 49.47 -6.04 9.69
C GLY A 187 48.15 -5.38 10.09
N GLN A 188 47.92 -4.20 9.52
CA GLN A 188 46.65 -3.49 9.74
C GLN A 188 45.55 -4.05 8.88
N ILE A 189 44.34 -4.16 9.44
CA ILE A 189 43.13 -4.62 8.80
C ILE A 189 41.97 -3.70 9.13
N THR A 190 41.07 -3.53 8.17
CA THR A 190 39.83 -2.74 8.31
C THR A 190 38.63 -3.59 7.98
N TYR A 191 37.72 -3.76 8.92
CA TYR A 191 36.37 -4.26 8.71
C TYR A 191 35.44 -3.11 8.43
N THR A 192 34.57 -3.27 7.46
CA THR A 192 33.52 -2.31 7.12
C THR A 192 32.16 -2.99 7.25
N LEU A 193 31.33 -2.45 8.16
CA LEU A 193 29.94 -2.83 8.31
C LEU A 193 29.09 -1.78 7.61
N THR A 194 28.36 -2.18 6.58
CA THR A 194 27.44 -1.29 5.87
C THR A 194 26.01 -1.66 6.24
N ILE A 195 25.31 -0.71 6.87
CA ILE A 195 23.91 -0.84 7.27
C ILE A 195 23.10 -0.04 6.27
N LEU A 196 22.11 -0.70 5.65
CA LEU A 196 21.16 -0.08 4.73
C LEU A 196 19.78 -0.08 5.36
N ASN A 197 19.03 0.99 5.14
CA ASN A 197 17.63 1.11 5.48
C ASN A 197 16.83 1.37 4.20
N SER A 198 16.10 0.37 3.73
CA SER A 198 15.22 0.46 2.55
C SER A 198 13.81 0.95 2.93
N GLY A 199 13.49 1.04 4.21
CA GLY A 199 12.22 1.52 4.72
C GLY A 199 12.08 3.04 4.75
N ASN A 200 10.86 3.50 4.87
CA ASN A 200 10.50 4.93 4.86
C ASN A 200 10.62 5.63 6.22
N THR A 201 11.03 4.91 7.25
CA THR A 201 11.22 5.43 8.62
C THR A 201 12.69 5.37 8.99
N PRO A 202 13.31 6.45 9.53
CA PRO A 202 14.70 6.42 9.97
C PRO A 202 14.87 5.65 11.27
N ILE A 203 16.08 5.15 11.52
CA ILE A 203 16.53 4.71 12.83
C ILE A 203 17.11 5.91 13.55
N LEU A 204 16.53 6.25 14.68
CA LEU A 204 16.94 7.35 15.57
C LEU A 204 17.73 6.84 16.78
N ALA A 205 18.40 7.75 17.49
CA ALA A 205 19.11 7.41 18.72
C ALA A 205 18.19 6.78 19.80
N THR A 206 16.92 7.17 19.83
CA THR A 206 15.89 6.64 20.74
C THR A 206 15.51 5.18 20.49
N ASP A 207 15.83 4.63 19.31
CA ASP A 207 15.55 3.23 18.96
C ASP A 207 16.58 2.27 19.58
N ASN A 208 17.65 2.82 20.18
CA ASN A 208 18.65 2.09 20.93
C ASN A 208 19.29 0.93 20.13
N VAL A 209 19.52 1.13 18.85
CA VAL A 209 20.18 0.13 18.00
C VAL A 209 21.61 -0.11 18.48
N VAL A 210 22.01 -1.39 18.52
CA VAL A 210 23.33 -1.86 18.89
C VAL A 210 23.87 -2.73 17.76
N VAL A 211 25.12 -2.51 17.39
CA VAL A 211 25.86 -3.35 16.44
C VAL A 211 26.97 -4.07 17.23
N SER A 212 27.02 -5.40 17.13
CA SER A 212 28.04 -6.21 17.79
C SER A 212 28.72 -7.15 16.79
N ASP A 213 29.98 -7.47 17.11
CA ASP A 213 30.83 -8.38 16.33
C ASP A 213 31.83 -9.06 17.27
N THR A 214 32.43 -10.16 16.83
CA THR A 214 33.54 -10.79 17.53
C THR A 214 34.65 -11.06 16.50
N PHE A 215 35.82 -10.46 16.74
CA PHE A 215 36.96 -10.58 15.82
C PHE A 215 37.87 -11.76 16.21
N ASP A 216 38.12 -12.62 15.24
CA ASP A 216 39.09 -13.71 15.32
C ASP A 216 39.92 -13.69 14.01
N PRO A 217 41.22 -13.37 14.07
CA PRO A 217 42.01 -13.05 15.29
C PRO A 217 41.58 -11.74 15.95
N VAL A 218 41.87 -11.66 17.25
CA VAL A 218 41.64 -10.45 18.07
C VAL A 218 42.51 -9.31 17.56
N LEU A 219 41.95 -8.11 17.49
CA LEU A 219 42.62 -6.90 17.02
C LEU A 219 43.22 -6.11 18.18
N SER A 220 44.37 -5.47 17.95
CA SER A 220 44.99 -4.53 18.87
C SER A 220 44.92 -3.10 18.31
N GLY A 221 44.88 -2.09 19.20
CA GLY A 221 44.87 -0.68 18.84
C GLY A 221 43.66 -0.29 17.98
N VAL A 222 42.47 -0.77 18.32
CA VAL A 222 41.26 -0.57 17.55
C VAL A 222 40.84 0.89 17.46
N THR A 223 40.52 1.34 16.25
CA THR A 223 39.92 2.64 15.96
C THR A 223 38.61 2.40 15.24
N VAL A 224 37.52 3.02 15.71
CA VAL A 224 36.17 2.87 15.14
C VAL A 224 35.69 4.20 14.58
N THR A 225 35.11 4.17 13.37
CA THR A 225 34.43 5.34 12.80
C THR A 225 32.98 5.02 12.48
N LEU A 226 32.11 6.01 12.56
CA LEU A 226 30.75 5.98 12.04
C LEU A 226 30.62 7.07 10.98
N ASN A 227 30.26 6.68 9.76
CA ASN A 227 30.19 7.59 8.59
C ASN A 227 31.43 8.46 8.41
N GLY A 228 32.63 7.87 8.65
CA GLY A 228 33.93 8.55 8.56
C GLY A 228 34.31 9.41 9.79
N THR A 229 33.43 9.55 10.77
CA THR A 229 33.73 10.27 12.02
C THR A 229 34.20 9.30 13.10
N THR A 230 35.38 9.55 13.72
CA THR A 230 35.89 8.68 14.79
C THR A 230 34.97 8.72 15.99
N LEU A 231 34.58 7.54 16.47
CA LEU A 231 33.78 7.39 17.70
C LEU A 231 34.63 7.61 18.96
N ALA A 232 34.02 8.21 19.98
CA ALA A 232 34.67 8.41 21.29
C ALA A 232 34.68 7.10 22.12
N ALA A 233 35.52 7.04 23.15
CA ALA A 233 35.65 5.85 24.01
C ALA A 233 34.36 5.44 24.75
N GLY A 234 33.32 6.28 24.81
CA GLY A 234 32.01 5.95 25.38
C GLY A 234 30.97 5.46 24.36
N ASP A 235 31.29 5.54 23.06
CA ASP A 235 30.37 5.22 21.98
C ASP A 235 30.40 3.73 21.59
N TYR A 236 31.42 3.01 22.06
CA TYR A 236 31.57 1.56 21.86
C TYR A 236 32.39 0.91 22.97
N THR A 237 32.35 -0.40 23.07
CA THR A 237 33.24 -1.24 23.86
C THR A 237 33.96 -2.20 22.93
N TYR A 238 35.23 -2.46 23.23
CA TYR A 238 36.04 -3.50 22.62
C TYR A 238 36.89 -4.20 23.67
N ASP A 239 36.78 -5.53 23.74
CA ASP A 239 37.60 -6.34 24.67
C ASP A 239 38.75 -7.01 23.88
N GLU A 240 39.99 -6.53 24.12
CA GLU A 240 41.19 -7.07 23.47
C GLU A 240 41.53 -8.51 23.91
N ALA A 241 40.88 -9.06 24.96
CA ALA A 241 41.08 -10.45 25.35
C ALA A 241 40.16 -11.42 24.60
N THR A 242 38.96 -11.00 24.26
CA THR A 242 37.92 -11.84 23.61
C THR A 242 37.65 -11.49 22.15
N GLY A 243 38.03 -10.27 21.71
CA GLY A 243 37.69 -9.75 20.39
C GLY A 243 36.27 -9.24 20.30
N GLU A 244 35.50 -9.16 21.40
CA GLU A 244 34.13 -8.70 21.40
C GLU A 244 34.06 -7.17 21.20
N PHE A 245 33.29 -6.77 20.21
CA PHE A 245 32.96 -5.38 19.88
C PHE A 245 31.47 -5.14 20.01
N THR A 246 31.09 -4.00 20.58
CA THR A 246 29.69 -3.60 20.69
C THR A 246 29.59 -2.07 20.69
N THR A 247 28.72 -1.49 19.87
CA THR A 247 28.40 -0.05 19.93
C THR A 247 27.49 0.23 21.13
N THR A 248 27.62 1.42 21.72
CA THR A 248 26.66 1.88 22.71
C THR A 248 25.30 2.12 22.09
N ALA A 249 24.24 1.75 22.81
CA ALA A 249 22.86 1.91 22.35
C ALA A 249 22.57 3.39 21.95
N GLY A 250 21.97 3.59 20.79
CA GLY A 250 21.59 4.90 20.27
C GLY A 250 22.71 5.69 19.57
N VAL A 251 23.96 5.17 19.54
CA VAL A 251 25.05 5.79 18.77
C VAL A 251 24.84 5.63 17.28
N VAL A 252 24.34 4.45 16.85
CA VAL A 252 24.11 4.15 15.45
C VAL A 252 22.73 4.64 15.06
N THR A 253 22.68 5.59 14.11
CA THR A 253 21.46 6.07 13.46
C THR A 253 21.55 5.80 11.97
N VAL A 254 20.41 5.49 11.34
CA VAL A 254 20.35 5.21 9.91
C VAL A 254 19.23 6.04 9.28
N PRO A 255 19.51 6.89 8.29
CA PRO A 255 18.46 7.65 7.62
C PRO A 255 17.40 6.72 7.00
N ALA A 256 16.18 7.22 6.83
CA ALA A 256 15.19 6.57 5.97
C ALA A 256 15.68 6.51 4.52
N ALA A 257 15.14 5.60 3.75
CA ALA A 257 15.30 5.60 2.31
C ALA A 257 14.70 6.87 1.70
N THR A 258 15.26 7.26 0.55
CA THR A 258 14.65 8.24 -0.35
C THR A 258 14.08 7.53 -1.58
N TYR A 259 13.01 8.08 -2.13
CA TYR A 259 12.30 7.46 -3.25
C TYR A 259 12.21 8.41 -4.42
N THR A 260 12.40 7.89 -5.62
CA THR A 260 12.28 8.66 -6.87
C THR A 260 11.34 7.94 -7.81
N GLN A 261 10.39 8.69 -8.37
CA GLN A 261 9.50 8.13 -9.40
C GLN A 261 10.15 8.34 -10.77
N ASN A 262 10.28 7.28 -11.54
CA ASN A 262 10.83 7.34 -12.90
C ASN A 262 9.88 8.17 -13.79
N PRO A 263 10.32 9.30 -14.36
CA PRO A 263 9.46 10.23 -15.09
C PRO A 263 8.89 9.65 -16.39
N THR A 264 9.43 8.52 -16.88
CA THR A 264 8.98 7.87 -18.11
C THR A 264 8.03 6.70 -17.83
N THR A 265 8.35 5.86 -16.83
CA THR A 265 7.60 4.64 -16.56
C THR A 265 6.61 4.79 -15.41
N GLY A 266 6.79 5.76 -14.51
CA GLY A 266 5.99 5.94 -13.32
C GLY A 266 6.36 5.02 -12.14
N GLN A 267 7.29 4.10 -12.34
CA GLN A 267 7.76 3.16 -11.32
C GLN A 267 8.56 3.90 -10.23
N TRP A 268 8.43 3.45 -9.00
CA TRP A 268 9.20 3.95 -7.87
C TRP A 268 10.50 3.17 -7.70
N ALA A 269 11.59 3.90 -7.47
CA ALA A 269 12.90 3.36 -7.14
C ALA A 269 13.29 3.78 -5.72
N THR A 270 13.76 2.81 -4.93
CA THR A 270 14.25 3.01 -3.57
C THR A 270 15.75 3.30 -3.59
N ASN A 271 16.17 4.36 -2.91
CA ASN A 271 17.55 4.67 -2.63
C ASN A 271 17.76 4.58 -1.11
N PRO A 272 18.36 3.48 -0.59
CA PRO A 272 18.43 3.22 0.82
C PRO A 272 19.21 4.28 1.61
N GLY A 273 18.74 4.60 2.81
CA GLY A 273 19.53 5.29 3.81
C GLY A 273 20.71 4.42 4.25
N THR A 274 21.85 5.01 4.56
CA THR A 274 23.09 4.25 4.80
C THR A 274 23.79 4.74 6.06
N ALA A 275 24.28 3.80 6.87
CA ALA A 275 25.28 4.05 7.91
C ALA A 275 26.45 3.07 7.73
N ILE A 276 27.67 3.58 7.87
CA ILE A 276 28.89 2.80 7.67
C ILE A 276 29.72 2.85 8.93
N ILE A 277 30.01 1.70 9.53
CA ILE A 277 30.96 1.56 10.63
C ILE A 277 32.24 0.96 10.06
N THR A 278 33.39 1.59 10.31
CA THR A 278 34.68 0.97 10.04
C THR A 278 35.41 0.70 11.35
N ILE A 279 35.96 -0.51 11.46
CA ILE A 279 36.77 -0.94 12.59
C ILE A 279 38.13 -1.31 12.05
N THR A 280 39.16 -0.52 12.41
CA THR A 280 40.53 -0.72 11.97
C THR A 280 41.38 -1.09 13.17
N GLY A 281 42.21 -2.13 13.03
CA GLY A 281 43.12 -2.60 14.07
C GLY A 281 44.28 -3.39 13.45
N THR A 282 45.20 -3.84 14.33
CA THR A 282 46.35 -4.66 13.96
C THR A 282 46.14 -6.09 14.46
N ILE A 283 46.45 -7.07 13.63
CA ILE A 283 46.41 -8.51 13.98
C ILE A 283 47.64 -8.89 14.76
#